data_7b53b776343745dc046c63fe87c20321
#
_entry.id   7b53b776343745dc046c63fe87c20321
#
_cell.length_a   1.000
_cell.length_b   1.000
_cell.length_c   1.000
_cell.angle_alpha   90.00
_cell.angle_beta   90.00
_cell.angle_gamma   90.00
#
_symmetry.space_group_name_H-M   'P 1'
#
loop_
_entity.id
_entity.type
_entity.pdbx_description
1 polymer ?
#
loop_
_entity_poly.entity_id
_entity_poly.type
_entity_poly.pdbx_seq_one_letter_code
_entity_poly.pdbx_strand_id
1 'polypeptide(L)'
;MQDRVAKEIQHGRFLAEHGAGEIWNWESPAGKLRWARRVKMLSSHLGPGMSVLELGCGTGYFTRELARSGAEIVAIDVSPELLEIAGANCSAPNVRYEIQNASALSYPGGMFDAVVGSSVLHHLGIEEALREIYRVLKPTGTIYFTEPNMLNPQIAIQKNVPWVKRKFGDSPDETAFFRWPLRRLLEITGFRDVRIDPFDFLHPKTPIALIDRLNAFGRFLENMPVISEFAGSLYIRAVK
;
A
#
# COMPACT_ATOMS: atom_id res chain seq x y z
N MET A 1 -10.96 -15.96 -8.25
CA MET A 1 -10.97 -14.47 -8.40
C MET A 1 -12.23 -13.84 -7.81
N GLN A 2 -13.45 -14.18 -8.24
CA GLN A 2 -14.70 -13.61 -7.68
C GLN A 2 -14.87 -13.79 -6.16
N ASP A 3 -14.49 -14.95 -5.62
CA ASP A 3 -14.55 -15.22 -4.18
C ASP A 3 -13.64 -14.30 -3.34
N ARG A 4 -12.43 -13.96 -3.86
CA ARG A 4 -11.50 -13.06 -3.18
C ARG A 4 -12.04 -11.63 -3.13
N VAL A 5 -12.57 -11.12 -4.24
CA VAL A 5 -13.18 -9.77 -4.30
C VAL A 5 -14.36 -9.66 -3.34
N ALA A 6 -15.22 -10.69 -3.27
CA ALA A 6 -16.34 -10.71 -2.33
C ALA A 6 -15.88 -10.65 -0.87
N LYS A 7 -14.81 -11.36 -0.53
CA LYS A 7 -14.20 -11.31 0.83
C LYS A 7 -13.61 -9.93 1.14
N GLU A 8 -12.94 -9.29 0.17
CA GLU A 8 -12.39 -7.94 0.36
C GLU A 8 -13.51 -6.89 0.52
N ILE A 9 -14.62 -7.00 -0.23
CA ILE A 9 -15.80 -6.14 -0.02
C ILE A 9 -16.37 -6.33 1.40
N GLN A 10 -16.50 -7.59 1.85
CA GLN A 10 -16.97 -7.87 3.22
C GLN A 10 -16.01 -7.32 4.28
N HIS A 11 -14.71 -7.45 4.04
CA HIS A 11 -13.67 -6.87 4.92
C HIS A 11 -13.75 -5.35 4.93
N GLY A 12 -13.97 -4.71 3.77
CA GLY A 12 -14.18 -3.27 3.66
C GLY A 12 -15.36 -2.76 4.48
N ARG A 13 -16.50 -3.48 4.48
CA ARG A 13 -17.65 -3.18 5.36
C ARG A 13 -17.28 -3.24 6.83
N PHE A 14 -16.59 -4.31 7.22
CA PHE A 14 -16.09 -4.46 8.59
C PHE A 14 -15.20 -3.28 9.00
N LEU A 15 -14.28 -2.85 8.14
CA LEU A 15 -13.41 -1.70 8.39
C LEU A 15 -14.20 -0.39 8.48
N ALA A 16 -15.23 -0.21 7.65
CA ALA A 16 -16.10 0.98 7.69
C ALA A 16 -16.89 1.07 9.00
N GLU A 17 -17.38 -0.07 9.51
CA GLU A 17 -18.16 -0.14 10.75
C GLU A 17 -17.30 0.02 12.02
N HIS A 18 -16.05 -0.46 12.01
CA HIS A 18 -15.19 -0.53 13.20
C HIS A 18 -14.06 0.51 13.24
N GLY A 19 -13.99 1.40 12.25
CA GLY A 19 -12.96 2.44 12.20
C GLY A 19 -11.60 1.95 11.69
N ALA A 20 -11.41 1.96 10.39
CA ALA A 20 -10.17 1.51 9.74
C ALA A 20 -8.89 2.15 10.31
N GLY A 21 -8.92 3.44 10.66
CA GLY A 21 -7.77 4.16 11.23
C GLY A 21 -7.29 3.59 12.58
N GLU A 22 -8.21 3.09 13.41
CA GLU A 22 -7.88 2.44 14.67
C GLU A 22 -7.28 1.05 14.45
N ILE A 23 -7.87 0.26 13.54
CA ILE A 23 -7.37 -1.09 13.20
C ILE A 23 -5.96 -1.00 12.65
N TRP A 24 -5.67 -0.07 11.77
CA TRP A 24 -4.35 0.14 11.17
C TRP A 24 -3.36 0.86 12.09
N ASN A 25 -3.81 1.37 13.23
CA ASN A 25 -2.99 2.13 14.20
C ASN A 25 -2.28 3.36 13.61
N TRP A 26 -2.82 3.98 12.55
CA TRP A 26 -2.22 5.19 11.98
C TRP A 26 -2.34 6.41 12.90
N GLU A 27 -3.32 6.43 13.80
CA GLU A 27 -3.54 7.54 14.75
C GLU A 27 -2.60 7.51 15.96
N SER A 28 -1.97 6.37 16.27
CA SER A 28 -0.98 6.32 17.34
C SER A 28 0.24 7.21 17.01
N PRO A 29 0.96 7.74 18.02
CA PRO A 29 2.14 8.58 17.79
C PRO A 29 3.20 7.92 16.89
N ALA A 30 3.49 6.62 17.11
CA ALA A 30 4.38 5.87 16.24
C ALA A 30 3.75 5.61 14.86
N GLY A 31 2.44 5.36 14.80
CA GLY A 31 1.67 5.19 13.56
C GLY A 31 1.75 6.42 12.67
N LYS A 32 1.59 7.63 13.23
CA LYS A 32 1.70 8.90 12.49
C LYS A 32 3.07 9.08 11.84
N LEU A 33 4.17 8.74 12.53
CA LEU A 33 5.51 8.80 11.94
C LEU A 33 5.69 7.79 10.80
N ARG A 34 5.19 6.57 10.97
CA ARG A 34 5.23 5.52 9.96
C ARG A 34 4.40 5.90 8.73
N TRP A 35 3.21 6.44 8.96
CA TRP A 35 2.33 6.93 7.91
C TRP A 35 2.95 8.11 7.15
N ALA A 36 3.43 9.14 7.84
CA ALA A 36 4.06 10.30 7.21
C ALA A 36 5.26 9.90 6.33
N ARG A 37 6.02 8.89 6.75
CA ARG A 37 7.10 8.33 5.96
C ARG A 37 6.60 7.69 4.66
N ARG A 38 5.54 6.86 4.74
CA ARG A 38 4.93 6.23 3.56
C ARG A 38 4.35 7.25 2.61
N VAL A 39 3.64 8.25 3.14
CA VAL A 39 3.16 9.39 2.34
C VAL A 39 4.31 10.00 1.53
N LYS A 40 5.42 10.34 2.18
CA LYS A 40 6.59 10.91 1.49
C LYS A 40 7.14 9.98 0.41
N MET A 41 7.23 8.67 0.68
CA MET A 41 7.71 7.68 -0.28
C MET A 41 6.80 7.56 -1.50
N LEU A 42 5.48 7.62 -1.31
CA LEU A 42 4.49 7.50 -2.38
C LEU A 42 4.31 8.79 -3.18
N SER A 43 4.41 9.97 -2.52
CA SER A 43 4.09 11.25 -3.14
C SER A 43 5.28 12.02 -3.70
N SER A 44 6.52 11.72 -3.28
CA SER A 44 7.71 12.53 -3.61
C SER A 44 8.04 12.62 -5.11
N HIS A 45 7.46 11.76 -5.92
CA HIS A 45 7.65 11.71 -7.37
C HIS A 45 6.41 12.11 -8.16
N LEU A 46 5.35 12.52 -7.46
CA LEU A 46 4.10 12.98 -8.06
C LEU A 46 4.10 14.52 -8.17
N GLY A 47 3.44 15.05 -9.19
CA GLY A 47 3.36 16.48 -9.39
C GLY A 47 2.25 16.89 -10.38
N PRO A 48 2.06 18.21 -10.54
CA PRO A 48 1.06 18.74 -11.46
C PRO A 48 1.24 18.21 -12.90
N GLY A 49 0.12 17.93 -13.56
CA GLY A 49 0.10 17.40 -14.93
C GLY A 49 0.27 15.88 -15.02
N MET A 50 0.55 15.18 -13.92
CA MET A 50 0.56 13.72 -13.91
C MET A 50 -0.85 13.17 -13.69
N SER A 51 -1.18 12.05 -14.37
CA SER A 51 -2.34 11.20 -14.08
C SER A 51 -1.90 10.03 -13.22
N VAL A 52 -2.46 9.91 -12.04
CA VAL A 52 -2.06 8.90 -11.03
C VAL A 52 -3.24 8.00 -10.69
N LEU A 53 -3.00 6.70 -10.62
CA LEU A 53 -3.95 5.72 -10.11
C LEU A 53 -3.52 5.29 -8.70
N GLU A 54 -4.37 5.51 -7.71
CA GLU A 54 -4.20 4.96 -6.35
C GLU A 54 -5.03 3.69 -6.22
N LEU A 55 -4.37 2.56 -5.92
CA LEU A 55 -5.03 1.28 -5.68
C LEU A 55 -5.33 1.09 -4.20
N GLY A 56 -6.55 0.64 -3.89
CA GLY A 56 -6.96 0.33 -2.52
C GLY A 56 -6.91 1.56 -1.63
N CYS A 57 -7.58 2.65 -2.03
CA CYS A 57 -7.53 3.92 -1.30
C CYS A 57 -8.20 3.84 0.09
N GLY A 58 -9.00 2.80 0.35
CA GLY A 58 -9.70 2.62 1.61
C GLY A 58 -10.52 3.84 2.00
N THR A 59 -10.28 4.38 3.19
CA THR A 59 -10.94 5.59 3.72
C THR A 59 -10.28 6.90 3.27
N GLY A 60 -9.42 6.89 2.25
CA GLY A 60 -8.78 8.09 1.72
C GLY A 60 -7.61 8.63 2.55
N TYR A 61 -7.05 7.81 3.44
CA TYR A 61 -5.99 8.23 4.36
C TYR A 61 -4.72 8.70 3.63
N PHE A 62 -4.33 8.00 2.56
CA PHE A 62 -3.21 8.41 1.71
C PHE A 62 -3.66 9.38 0.62
N THR A 63 -4.84 9.19 0.04
CA THR A 63 -5.41 10.02 -1.03
C THR A 63 -5.33 11.50 -0.71
N ARG A 64 -5.72 11.89 0.51
CA ARG A 64 -5.69 13.29 0.97
C ARG A 64 -4.29 13.92 0.87
N GLU A 65 -3.25 13.16 1.16
CA GLU A 65 -1.87 13.66 1.10
C GLU A 65 -1.32 13.58 -0.32
N LEU A 66 -1.69 12.54 -1.08
CA LEU A 66 -1.32 12.43 -2.49
C LEU A 66 -1.93 13.58 -3.31
N ALA A 67 -3.15 14.02 -3.00
CA ALA A 67 -3.82 15.14 -3.65
C ALA A 67 -3.01 16.45 -3.57
N ARG A 68 -2.24 16.64 -2.50
CA ARG A 68 -1.37 17.82 -2.31
C ARG A 68 -0.21 17.90 -3.30
N SER A 69 0.09 16.83 -4.00
CA SER A 69 1.08 16.83 -5.09
C SER A 69 0.65 17.67 -6.29
N GLY A 70 -0.66 17.94 -6.44
CA GLY A 70 -1.24 18.59 -7.61
C GLY A 70 -1.42 17.66 -8.81
N ALA A 71 -1.15 16.36 -8.68
CA ALA A 71 -1.45 15.38 -9.71
C ALA A 71 -2.97 15.11 -9.77
N GLU A 72 -3.47 14.73 -10.93
CA GLU A 72 -4.84 14.24 -11.12
C GLU A 72 -4.90 12.78 -10.63
N ILE A 73 -5.67 12.51 -9.58
CA ILE A 73 -5.72 11.22 -8.92
C ILE A 73 -7.05 10.52 -9.20
N VAL A 74 -6.96 9.30 -9.67
CA VAL A 74 -8.07 8.34 -9.64
C VAL A 74 -7.79 7.38 -8.50
N ALA A 75 -8.59 7.46 -7.43
CA ALA A 75 -8.47 6.61 -6.24
C ALA A 75 -9.52 5.50 -6.31
N ILE A 76 -9.08 4.25 -6.29
CA ILE A 76 -9.99 3.10 -6.44
C ILE A 76 -9.99 2.20 -5.22
N ASP A 77 -11.16 1.64 -4.96
CA ASP A 77 -11.37 0.54 -4.01
C ASP A 77 -12.49 -0.37 -4.50
N VAL A 78 -12.58 -1.59 -3.97
CA VAL A 78 -13.68 -2.52 -4.27
C VAL A 78 -14.87 -2.32 -3.34
N SER A 79 -14.69 -1.65 -2.18
CA SER A 79 -15.73 -1.39 -1.18
C SER A 79 -16.39 -0.03 -1.39
N PRO A 80 -17.70 0.01 -1.74
CA PRO A 80 -18.44 1.26 -1.83
C PRO A 80 -18.47 2.03 -0.51
N GLU A 81 -18.55 1.33 0.62
CA GLU A 81 -18.61 1.91 1.94
C GLU A 81 -17.33 2.67 2.31
N LEU A 82 -16.17 2.11 1.94
CA LEU A 82 -14.87 2.77 2.15
C LEU A 82 -14.74 4.01 1.24
N LEU A 83 -15.19 3.92 -0.02
CA LEU A 83 -15.15 5.06 -0.94
C LEU A 83 -16.05 6.21 -0.50
N GLU A 84 -17.20 5.94 0.10
CA GLU A 84 -18.05 6.98 0.68
C GLU A 84 -17.32 7.74 1.79
N ILE A 85 -16.65 7.01 2.69
CA ILE A 85 -15.82 7.60 3.75
C ILE A 85 -14.64 8.37 3.15
N ALA A 86 -13.99 7.84 2.11
CA ALA A 86 -12.87 8.49 1.44
C ALA A 86 -13.28 9.83 0.83
N GLY A 87 -14.42 9.88 0.14
CA GLY A 87 -14.98 11.11 -0.44
C GLY A 87 -15.31 12.16 0.62
N ALA A 88 -15.81 11.73 1.79
CA ALA A 88 -16.05 12.63 2.93
C ALA A 88 -14.74 13.15 3.56
N ASN A 89 -13.69 12.31 3.62
CA ASN A 89 -12.39 12.66 4.19
C ASN A 89 -11.53 13.53 3.28
N CYS A 90 -11.72 13.44 1.96
CA CYS A 90 -10.97 14.21 0.97
C CYS A 90 -11.82 14.51 -0.27
N SER A 91 -12.30 15.73 -0.39
CA SER A 91 -13.06 16.27 -1.52
C SER A 91 -12.22 17.20 -2.41
N ALA A 92 -10.92 16.92 -2.53
CA ALA A 92 -10.02 17.74 -3.35
C ALA A 92 -10.43 17.67 -4.85
N PRO A 93 -10.41 18.81 -5.59
CA PRO A 93 -10.93 18.87 -6.96
C PRO A 93 -10.13 18.02 -7.95
N ASN A 94 -8.90 17.68 -7.63
CA ASN A 94 -8.02 16.82 -8.41
C ASN A 94 -8.10 15.33 -8.03
N VAL A 95 -9.15 14.92 -7.29
CA VAL A 95 -9.36 13.51 -6.89
C VAL A 95 -10.71 13.01 -7.39
N ARG A 96 -10.72 11.84 -7.98
CA ARG A 96 -11.93 11.07 -8.31
C ARG A 96 -11.89 9.72 -7.62
N TYR A 97 -13.02 9.31 -7.06
CA TYR A 97 -13.18 7.99 -6.43
C TYR A 97 -14.01 7.08 -7.34
N GLU A 98 -13.53 5.86 -7.59
CA GLU A 98 -14.20 4.91 -8.46
C GLU A 98 -14.17 3.49 -7.88
N ILE A 99 -15.29 2.77 -7.98
CA ILE A 99 -15.34 1.34 -7.64
C ILE A 99 -14.68 0.56 -8.76
N GLN A 100 -13.54 -0.06 -8.49
CA GLN A 100 -12.80 -0.83 -9.48
C GLN A 100 -12.10 -2.03 -8.82
N ASN A 101 -11.97 -3.10 -9.59
CA ASN A 101 -11.13 -4.25 -9.22
C ASN A 101 -9.74 -4.09 -9.85
N ALA A 102 -8.70 -3.98 -9.03
CA ALA A 102 -7.33 -3.83 -9.49
C ALA A 102 -6.80 -4.99 -10.36
N SER A 103 -7.46 -6.17 -10.32
CA SER A 103 -7.14 -7.31 -11.17
C SER A 103 -7.88 -7.31 -12.53
N ALA A 104 -8.77 -6.33 -12.77
CA ALA A 104 -9.55 -6.18 -14.01
C ALA A 104 -10.01 -4.72 -14.17
N LEU A 105 -9.05 -3.83 -14.45
CA LEU A 105 -9.28 -2.39 -14.55
C LEU A 105 -10.01 -2.02 -15.85
N SER A 106 -11.02 -1.16 -15.76
CA SER A 106 -11.78 -0.70 -16.93
C SER A 106 -11.09 0.40 -17.76
N TYR A 107 -9.90 0.82 -17.35
CA TYR A 107 -9.15 1.88 -18.02
C TYR A 107 -8.43 1.40 -19.29
N PRO A 108 -8.25 2.27 -20.29
CA PRO A 108 -7.42 1.96 -21.46
C PRO A 108 -5.95 1.78 -21.06
N GLY A 109 -5.20 1.06 -21.90
CA GLY A 109 -3.75 0.96 -21.71
C GLY A 109 -3.06 2.31 -21.90
N GLY A 110 -2.01 2.55 -21.12
CA GLY A 110 -1.20 3.77 -21.26
C GLY A 110 -1.86 5.05 -20.75
N MET A 111 -2.75 4.96 -19.76
CA MET A 111 -3.49 6.11 -19.23
C MET A 111 -2.73 6.85 -18.11
N PHE A 112 -2.01 6.14 -17.25
CA PHE A 112 -1.44 6.72 -16.03
C PHE A 112 0.08 6.91 -16.09
N ASP A 113 0.56 8.01 -15.54
CA ASP A 113 1.99 8.30 -15.35
C ASP A 113 2.56 7.52 -14.17
N ALA A 114 1.74 7.32 -13.13
CA ALA A 114 2.11 6.51 -11.98
C ALA A 114 0.94 5.69 -11.44
N VAL A 115 1.26 4.54 -10.83
CA VAL A 115 0.33 3.76 -10.01
C VAL A 115 0.92 3.64 -8.61
N VAL A 116 0.12 3.96 -7.60
CA VAL A 116 0.56 4.01 -6.21
C VAL A 116 -0.36 3.21 -5.30
N GLY A 117 0.15 2.78 -4.15
CA GLY A 117 -0.67 2.14 -3.14
C GLY A 117 0.11 1.79 -1.87
N SER A 118 -0.59 1.67 -0.77
CA SER A 118 -0.02 1.27 0.51
C SER A 118 -0.79 0.11 1.09
N SER A 119 -0.11 -1.01 1.33
CA SER A 119 -0.71 -2.20 1.94
C SER A 119 -1.93 -2.71 1.16
N VAL A 120 -1.83 -2.81 -0.16
CA VAL A 120 -2.92 -3.24 -1.05
C VAL A 120 -2.57 -4.47 -1.89
N LEU A 121 -1.34 -4.59 -2.39
CA LEU A 121 -0.97 -5.67 -3.31
C LEU A 121 -1.14 -7.07 -2.68
N HIS A 122 -0.92 -7.18 -1.38
CA HIS A 122 -1.02 -8.44 -0.64
C HIS A 122 -2.48 -8.93 -0.45
N HIS A 123 -3.48 -8.11 -0.76
CA HIS A 123 -4.89 -8.47 -0.84
C HIS A 123 -5.30 -8.98 -2.23
N LEU A 124 -4.48 -8.77 -3.26
CA LEU A 124 -4.84 -9.01 -4.65
C LEU A 124 -4.37 -10.39 -5.17
N GLY A 125 -4.96 -10.84 -6.27
CA GLY A 125 -4.33 -11.80 -7.17
C GLY A 125 -3.16 -11.12 -7.84
N ILE A 126 -1.96 -11.29 -7.27
CA ILE A 126 -0.81 -10.42 -7.58
C ILE A 126 -0.41 -10.45 -9.06
N GLU A 127 -0.49 -11.61 -9.71
CA GLU A 127 -0.10 -11.73 -11.12
C GLU A 127 -1.05 -10.98 -12.05
N GLU A 128 -2.37 -11.11 -11.82
CA GLU A 128 -3.40 -10.40 -12.57
C GLU A 128 -3.30 -8.90 -12.32
N ALA A 129 -3.17 -8.50 -11.06
CA ALA A 129 -3.06 -7.10 -10.69
C ALA A 129 -1.81 -6.44 -11.32
N LEU A 130 -0.65 -7.09 -11.29
CA LEU A 130 0.57 -6.54 -11.90
C LEU A 130 0.46 -6.43 -13.42
N ARG A 131 -0.22 -7.37 -14.10
CA ARG A 131 -0.48 -7.27 -15.54
C ARG A 131 -1.37 -6.08 -15.87
N GLU A 132 -2.41 -5.84 -15.08
CA GLU A 132 -3.31 -4.68 -15.27
C GLU A 132 -2.60 -3.36 -14.94
N ILE A 133 -1.83 -3.30 -13.85
CA ILE A 133 -1.00 -2.14 -13.51
C ILE A 133 -0.04 -1.82 -14.66
N TYR A 134 0.67 -2.83 -15.17
CA TYR A 134 1.57 -2.66 -16.32
C TYR A 134 0.83 -2.17 -17.55
N ARG A 135 -0.35 -2.72 -17.85
CA ARG A 135 -1.15 -2.35 -19.01
C ARG A 135 -1.58 -0.88 -18.98
N VAL A 136 -2.10 -0.43 -17.82
CA VAL A 136 -2.65 0.94 -17.68
C VAL A 136 -1.60 2.03 -17.55
N LEU A 137 -0.36 1.69 -17.19
CA LEU A 137 0.76 2.63 -17.17
C LEU A 137 1.14 3.08 -18.59
N LYS A 138 1.45 4.35 -18.72
CA LYS A 138 2.12 4.91 -19.91
C LYS A 138 3.49 4.26 -20.13
N PRO A 139 4.06 4.28 -21.32
CA PRO A 139 5.48 4.00 -21.51
C PRO A 139 6.30 4.92 -20.58
N THR A 140 7.28 4.36 -19.85
CA THR A 140 8.05 5.04 -18.78
C THR A 140 7.26 5.41 -17.52
N GLY A 141 5.99 5.03 -17.42
CA GLY A 141 5.21 5.17 -16.18
C GLY A 141 5.79 4.33 -15.04
N THR A 142 5.57 4.76 -13.82
CA THR A 142 6.22 4.19 -12.64
C THR A 142 5.22 3.65 -11.63
N ILE A 143 5.67 2.69 -10.82
CA ILE A 143 4.92 2.21 -9.66
C ILE A 143 5.61 2.60 -8.36
N TYR A 144 4.80 2.91 -7.32
CA TYR A 144 5.27 3.15 -5.97
C TYR A 144 4.33 2.46 -4.98
N PHE A 145 4.83 1.43 -4.30
CA PHE A 145 4.04 0.70 -3.30
C PHE A 145 4.80 0.54 -1.99
N THR A 146 4.04 0.48 -0.89
CA THR A 146 4.57 0.05 0.40
C THR A 146 3.78 -1.15 0.88
N GLU A 147 4.47 -2.28 1.15
CA GLU A 147 3.85 -3.57 1.45
C GLU A 147 4.48 -4.23 2.69
N PRO A 148 3.77 -5.12 3.39
CA PRO A 148 4.34 -5.87 4.49
C PRO A 148 5.42 -6.84 4.01
N ASN A 149 6.50 -6.97 4.81
CA ASN A 149 7.65 -7.81 4.53
C ASN A 149 7.56 -9.15 5.27
N MET A 150 7.49 -10.26 4.53
CA MET A 150 7.37 -11.60 5.10
C MET A 150 8.63 -12.03 5.89
N LEU A 151 9.80 -11.43 5.65
CA LEU A 151 11.01 -11.73 6.44
C LEU A 151 10.97 -11.13 7.84
N ASN A 152 10.09 -10.16 8.11
CA ASN A 152 9.90 -9.66 9.46
C ASN A 152 9.24 -10.75 10.32
N PRO A 153 9.86 -11.18 11.44
CA PRO A 153 9.34 -12.32 12.23
C PRO A 153 7.94 -12.09 12.78
N GLN A 154 7.60 -10.85 13.17
CA GLN A 154 6.27 -10.52 13.67
C GLN A 154 5.21 -10.66 12.55
N ILE A 155 5.50 -10.13 11.36
CA ILE A 155 4.62 -10.23 10.21
C ILE A 155 4.48 -11.69 9.76
N ALA A 156 5.58 -12.44 9.72
CA ALA A 156 5.54 -13.86 9.39
C ALA A 156 4.62 -14.65 10.34
N ILE A 157 4.69 -14.39 11.64
CA ILE A 157 3.79 -15.01 12.63
C ILE A 157 2.34 -14.54 12.38
N GLN A 158 2.12 -13.25 12.22
CA GLN A 158 0.79 -12.68 11.99
C GLN A 158 0.11 -13.29 10.75
N LYS A 159 0.83 -13.39 9.64
CA LYS A 159 0.25 -13.86 8.37
C LYS A 159 0.12 -15.39 8.25
N ASN A 160 0.88 -16.18 9.02
CA ASN A 160 0.89 -17.64 8.91
C ASN A 160 0.21 -18.38 10.07
N VAL A 161 -0.07 -17.73 11.20
CA VAL A 161 -0.73 -18.35 12.35
C VAL A 161 -2.20 -17.96 12.39
N PRO A 162 -3.16 -18.89 12.11
CA PRO A 162 -4.56 -18.55 11.87
C PRO A 162 -5.26 -17.78 13.00
N TRP A 163 -4.97 -18.11 14.27
CA TRP A 163 -5.59 -17.42 15.41
C TRP A 163 -5.00 -16.00 15.60
N VAL A 164 -3.70 -15.80 15.28
CA VAL A 164 -3.06 -14.49 15.30
C VAL A 164 -3.64 -13.62 14.20
N LYS A 165 -3.73 -14.16 12.98
CA LYS A 165 -4.30 -13.51 11.81
C LYS A 165 -5.70 -12.97 12.11
N ARG A 166 -6.59 -13.81 12.66
CA ARG A 166 -7.94 -13.37 13.08
C ARG A 166 -7.93 -12.29 14.16
N LYS A 167 -7.00 -12.37 15.13
CA LYS A 167 -6.88 -11.38 16.20
C LYS A 167 -6.47 -10.00 15.72
N PHE A 168 -5.71 -9.93 14.63
CA PHE A 168 -5.28 -8.67 14.00
C PHE A 168 -6.25 -8.16 12.94
N GLY A 169 -7.36 -8.86 12.69
CA GLY A 169 -8.37 -8.46 11.72
C GLY A 169 -7.97 -8.66 10.25
N ASP A 170 -6.96 -9.49 10.01
CA ASP A 170 -6.49 -9.81 8.65
C ASP A 170 -7.53 -10.66 7.91
N SER A 171 -7.72 -10.42 6.61
CA SER A 171 -8.57 -11.26 5.77
C SER A 171 -7.94 -12.66 5.57
N PRO A 172 -8.75 -13.72 5.31
CA PRO A 172 -8.23 -15.07 5.18
C PRO A 172 -7.13 -15.25 4.13
N ASP A 173 -7.26 -14.55 3.01
CA ASP A 173 -6.37 -14.67 1.85
C ASP A 173 -5.21 -13.64 1.87
N GLU A 174 -5.15 -12.81 2.89
CA GLU A 174 -4.12 -11.80 3.09
C GLU A 174 -2.75 -12.43 3.38
N THR A 175 -1.70 -11.92 2.78
CA THR A 175 -0.34 -12.42 2.88
C THR A 175 0.67 -11.29 3.12
N ALA A 176 1.95 -11.54 2.88
CA ALA A 176 3.02 -10.56 2.83
C ALA A 176 4.04 -11.01 1.77
N PHE A 177 4.99 -10.16 1.43
CA PHE A 177 5.91 -10.45 0.34
C PHE A 177 7.34 -10.74 0.81
N PHE A 178 7.97 -11.71 0.15
CA PHE A 178 9.42 -11.81 0.09
C PHE A 178 9.92 -10.95 -1.08
N ARG A 179 10.92 -10.10 -0.86
CA ARG A 179 11.35 -9.14 -1.88
C ARG A 179 11.91 -9.78 -3.15
N TRP A 180 12.60 -10.95 -3.06
CA TRP A 180 13.21 -11.57 -4.25
C TRP A 180 12.18 -12.24 -5.17
N PRO A 181 11.21 -13.05 -4.68
CA PRO A 181 10.10 -13.53 -5.51
C PRO A 181 9.29 -12.39 -6.13
N LEU A 182 9.01 -11.33 -5.34
CA LEU A 182 8.26 -10.18 -5.84
C LEU A 182 9.05 -9.43 -6.95
N ARG A 183 10.37 -9.23 -6.77
CA ARG A 183 11.22 -8.65 -7.80
C ARG A 183 11.13 -9.44 -9.09
N ARG A 184 11.33 -10.77 -9.02
CA ARG A 184 11.25 -11.64 -10.17
C ARG A 184 9.88 -11.55 -10.87
N LEU A 185 8.79 -11.49 -10.11
CA LEU A 185 7.46 -11.36 -10.66
C LEU A 185 7.27 -10.04 -11.41
N LEU A 186 7.75 -8.93 -10.85
CA LEU A 186 7.75 -7.62 -11.53
C LEU A 186 8.55 -7.66 -12.84
N GLU A 187 9.76 -8.24 -12.82
CA GLU A 187 10.62 -8.37 -14.00
C GLU A 187 9.97 -9.24 -15.08
N ILE A 188 9.35 -10.37 -14.72
CA ILE A 188 8.61 -11.25 -15.64
C ILE A 188 7.39 -10.52 -16.23
N THR A 189 6.72 -9.65 -15.46
CA THR A 189 5.59 -8.84 -15.95
C THR A 189 6.03 -7.80 -16.98
N GLY A 190 7.32 -7.44 -17.03
CA GLY A 190 7.91 -6.49 -17.97
C GLY A 190 8.45 -5.22 -17.34
N PHE A 191 8.32 -5.06 -16.02
CA PHE A 191 8.88 -3.90 -15.32
C PHE A 191 10.40 -3.90 -15.34
N ARG A 192 10.98 -2.71 -15.44
CA ARG A 192 12.43 -2.44 -15.45
C ARG A 192 12.82 -1.61 -14.22
N ASP A 193 14.10 -1.49 -13.94
CA ASP A 193 14.65 -0.72 -12.83
C ASP A 193 13.99 -1.05 -11.49
N VAL A 194 13.65 -2.34 -11.30
CA VAL A 194 12.94 -2.81 -10.11
C VAL A 194 13.81 -2.64 -8.87
N ARG A 195 13.33 -1.81 -7.94
CA ARG A 195 13.94 -1.58 -6.63
C ARG A 195 12.94 -1.93 -5.56
N ILE A 196 13.36 -2.74 -4.60
CA ILE A 196 12.57 -3.12 -3.44
C ILE A 196 13.44 -2.96 -2.22
N ASP A 197 13.16 -1.92 -1.44
CA ASP A 197 13.96 -1.51 -0.29
C ASP A 197 13.21 -1.84 1.00
N PRO A 198 13.74 -2.73 1.87
CA PRO A 198 13.16 -2.97 3.19
C PRO A 198 13.28 -1.73 4.07
N PHE A 199 12.23 -1.42 4.83
CA PHE A 199 12.21 -0.27 5.73
C PHE A 199 11.23 -0.48 6.90
N ASP A 200 11.31 0.39 7.91
CA ASP A 200 10.38 0.48 9.03
C ASP A 200 10.56 -0.60 10.10
N PHE A 201 11.42 -0.30 11.07
CA PHE A 201 11.58 -1.08 12.29
C PHE A 201 10.72 -0.54 13.46
N LEU A 202 10.00 0.57 13.28
CA LEU A 202 9.21 1.16 14.35
C LEU A 202 7.88 0.42 14.52
N HIS A 203 7.68 -0.17 15.71
CA HIS A 203 6.41 -0.85 16.01
C HIS A 203 5.30 0.17 16.31
N PRO A 204 4.05 0.01 15.80
CA PRO A 204 2.96 0.98 16.03
C PRO A 204 2.58 1.17 17.51
N LYS A 205 2.83 0.18 18.35
CA LYS A 205 2.59 0.26 19.82
C LYS A 205 3.80 0.71 20.62
N THR A 206 4.79 1.34 19.98
CA THR A 206 5.96 1.88 20.67
C THR A 206 5.54 2.96 21.68
N PRO A 207 5.97 2.89 22.96
CA PRO A 207 5.71 3.94 23.94
C PRO A 207 6.25 5.30 23.49
N ILE A 208 5.50 6.37 23.72
CA ILE A 208 5.83 7.73 23.25
C ILE A 208 7.27 8.12 23.63
N ALA A 209 7.68 7.88 24.88
CA ALA A 209 9.02 8.23 25.37
C ALA A 209 10.18 7.55 24.62
N LEU A 210 9.92 6.46 23.89
CA LEU A 210 10.93 5.70 23.16
C LEU A 210 10.89 5.91 21.65
N ILE A 211 9.88 6.60 21.13
CA ILE A 211 9.64 6.70 19.69
C ILE A 211 10.86 7.27 18.97
N ASP A 212 11.38 8.44 19.40
CA ASP A 212 12.48 9.10 18.69
C ASP A 212 13.75 8.25 18.69
N ARG A 213 14.07 7.63 19.83
CA ARG A 213 15.25 6.76 19.96
C ARG A 213 15.13 5.51 19.11
N LEU A 214 13.98 4.82 19.18
CA LEU A 214 13.74 3.60 18.40
C LEU A 214 13.58 3.88 16.91
N ASN A 215 13.01 5.02 16.54
CA ASN A 215 12.95 5.44 15.14
C ASN A 215 14.36 5.75 14.58
N ALA A 216 15.18 6.50 15.33
CA ALA A 216 16.57 6.77 14.93
C ALA A 216 17.39 5.48 14.82
N PHE A 217 17.28 4.59 15.81
CA PHE A 217 17.95 3.29 15.79
C PHE A 217 17.44 2.40 14.63
N GLY A 218 16.13 2.35 14.38
CA GLY A 218 15.56 1.63 13.25
C GLY A 218 16.09 2.13 11.91
N ARG A 219 16.23 3.46 11.75
CA ARG A 219 16.85 4.07 10.56
C ARG A 219 18.33 3.68 10.39
N PHE A 220 19.06 3.54 11.47
CA PHE A 220 20.41 3.03 11.42
C PHE A 220 20.44 1.55 10.97
N LEU A 221 19.56 0.70 11.51
CA LEU A 221 19.44 -0.71 11.13
C LEU A 221 19.10 -0.89 9.64
N GLU A 222 18.30 0.03 9.06
CA GLU A 222 17.96 0.00 7.63
C GLU A 222 19.16 0.19 6.70
N ASN A 223 20.26 0.76 7.18
CA ASN A 223 21.51 0.87 6.42
C ASN A 223 22.42 -0.36 6.55
N MET A 224 22.04 -1.34 7.36
CA MET A 224 22.81 -2.57 7.56
C MET A 224 22.29 -3.67 6.64
N PRO A 225 23.06 -4.12 5.63
CA PRO A 225 22.55 -4.95 4.51
C PRO A 225 21.77 -6.20 4.92
N VAL A 226 22.24 -6.93 5.94
CA VAL A 226 21.57 -8.16 6.41
C VAL A 226 20.39 -7.84 7.34
N ILE A 227 20.57 -6.86 8.22
CA ILE A 227 19.56 -6.53 9.24
C ILE A 227 18.36 -5.84 8.61
N SER A 228 18.59 -5.00 7.61
CA SER A 228 17.51 -4.32 6.88
C SER A 228 16.49 -5.30 6.29
N GLU A 229 16.91 -6.51 5.92
CA GLU A 229 15.99 -7.53 5.38
C GLU A 229 14.85 -7.89 6.34
N PHE A 230 15.03 -7.70 7.64
CA PHE A 230 14.02 -7.98 8.66
C PHE A 230 13.14 -6.77 9.00
N ALA A 231 13.27 -5.66 8.30
CA ALA A 231 12.38 -4.50 8.47
C ALA A 231 10.92 -4.87 8.18
N GLY A 232 9.98 -4.14 8.79
CA GLY A 232 8.55 -4.47 8.74
C GLY A 232 7.87 -4.27 7.39
N SER A 233 8.48 -3.49 6.50
CA SER A 233 7.85 -3.13 5.22
C SER A 233 8.83 -3.13 4.07
N LEU A 234 8.30 -3.26 2.86
CA LEU A 234 9.01 -3.14 1.58
C LEU A 234 8.52 -1.88 0.86
N TYR A 235 9.44 -1.05 0.39
CA TYR A 235 9.15 0.02 -0.57
C TYR A 235 9.51 -0.45 -1.98
N ILE A 236 8.53 -0.46 -2.85
CA ILE A 236 8.61 -1.05 -4.20
C ILE A 236 8.54 0.08 -5.21
N ARG A 237 9.51 0.11 -6.12
CA ARG A 237 9.57 1.04 -7.25
C ARG A 237 9.98 0.28 -8.49
N ALA A 238 9.30 0.54 -9.60
CA ALA A 238 9.70 -0.02 -10.90
C ALA A 238 9.14 0.86 -12.03
N VAL A 239 9.71 0.73 -13.22
CA VAL A 239 9.36 1.48 -14.43
C VAL A 239 8.82 0.51 -15.49
N LYS A 240 7.77 0.93 -16.21
CA LYS A 240 7.26 0.21 -17.38
C LYS A 240 8.21 0.27 -18.56
#